data_0b1bf5fa25c406fc6af7acc8eea2b0ba
#
_entry.id   0b1bf5fa25c406fc6af7acc8eea2b0ba
#
_cell.length_a   1.000
_cell.length_b   1.000
_cell.length_c   1.000
_cell.angle_alpha   90.00
_cell.angle_beta   90.00
_cell.angle_gamma   90.00
#
_symmetry.space_group_name_H-M   'P 1'
#
loop_
_entity.id
_entity.type
_entity.pdbx_description
1 polymer ?
#
loop_
_entity_poly.entity_id
_entity_poly.type
_entity_poly.pdbx_seq_one_letter_code
_entity_poly.pdbx_strand_id
1 'polypeptide(L)'
;MTDYSKAKIYKIVGGDEEYFGSTTQDLSKRFYTHKREYNKDKECKCSSSILFQKYGVENCEIVLVENYDCENKKQLNRKEGEYILSNTCVNQRVAGRTPKEYFKKYYDENKEIKQQKVKIWIANNKDKIKEQRKRYRELNKDKLKEYQKAYWQNKKKK
;
A
#
# COMPACT_ATOMS: atom_id res chain seq x y z
N MET A 1 23.96 7.61 15.46
CA MET A 1 23.01 8.19 14.47
C MET A 1 23.23 7.46 13.15
N THR A 2 22.18 7.12 12.39
CA THR A 2 22.34 6.44 11.09
C THR A 2 22.79 7.44 10.05
N ASP A 3 23.87 7.13 9.34
CA ASP A 3 24.42 7.96 8.27
C ASP A 3 23.72 7.61 6.94
N TYR A 4 22.82 8.47 6.50
CA TYR A 4 22.04 8.29 5.28
C TYR A 4 22.79 8.76 4.02
N SER A 5 23.95 9.43 4.13
CA SER A 5 24.80 9.76 2.98
C SER A 5 25.36 8.52 2.29
N LYS A 6 25.42 7.39 3.02
CA LYS A 6 25.89 6.09 2.53
C LYS A 6 24.75 5.15 2.10
N ALA A 7 23.56 5.69 1.97
CA ALA A 7 22.41 4.88 1.60
C ALA A 7 22.51 4.33 0.17
N LYS A 8 21.96 3.15 -0.03
CA LYS A 8 22.02 2.39 -1.27
C LYS A 8 20.69 1.74 -1.54
N ILE A 9 20.33 1.68 -2.80
CA ILE A 9 19.29 0.78 -3.30
C ILE A 9 20.00 -0.44 -3.88
N TYR A 10 19.55 -1.61 -3.53
CA TYR A 10 20.08 -2.88 -4.01
C TYR A 10 18.95 -3.79 -4.46
N LYS A 11 19.32 -4.80 -5.22
CA LYS A 11 18.43 -5.92 -5.51
C LYS A 11 19.09 -7.24 -5.10
N ILE A 12 18.25 -8.22 -4.75
CA ILE A 12 18.66 -9.62 -4.64
C ILE A 12 18.06 -10.31 -5.86
N VAL A 13 18.90 -11.02 -6.59
CA VAL A 13 18.53 -11.76 -7.79
C VAL A 13 18.57 -13.24 -7.49
N GLY A 14 17.57 -13.97 -7.94
CA GLY A 14 17.51 -15.43 -7.91
C GLY A 14 16.79 -15.90 -9.17
N GLY A 15 17.51 -16.58 -10.08
CA GLY A 15 16.98 -16.93 -11.38
C GLY A 15 16.48 -15.71 -12.16
N ASP A 16 15.22 -15.75 -12.58
CA ASP A 16 14.58 -14.64 -13.34
C ASP A 16 13.82 -13.64 -12.44
N GLU A 17 13.90 -13.79 -11.13
CA GLU A 17 13.16 -12.96 -10.18
C GLU A 17 14.08 -12.06 -9.36
N GLU A 18 13.53 -10.91 -8.98
CA GLU A 18 14.26 -9.87 -8.25
C GLU A 18 13.49 -9.41 -7.02
N TYR A 19 14.24 -9.09 -5.97
CA TYR A 19 13.76 -8.37 -4.80
C TYR A 19 14.50 -7.05 -4.67
N PHE A 20 13.82 -5.93 -4.48
CA PHE A 20 14.42 -4.63 -4.22
C PHE A 20 14.43 -4.31 -2.73
N GLY A 21 15.49 -3.64 -2.28
CA GLY A 21 15.64 -3.20 -0.91
C GLY A 21 16.58 -1.99 -0.79
N SER A 22 16.60 -1.40 0.40
CA SER A 22 17.49 -0.29 0.72
C SER A 22 18.31 -0.55 1.97
N THR A 23 19.49 0.06 2.06
CA THR A 23 20.39 -0.07 3.22
C THR A 23 21.34 1.12 3.31
N THR A 24 21.82 1.41 4.53
CA THR A 24 22.93 2.30 4.79
C THR A 24 24.22 1.52 5.12
N GLN A 25 24.15 0.20 5.11
CA GLN A 25 25.25 -0.71 5.40
C GLN A 25 25.91 -1.19 4.11
N ASP A 26 27.04 -1.89 4.26
CA ASP A 26 27.67 -2.60 3.16
C ASP A 26 26.75 -3.73 2.67
N LEU A 27 26.74 -3.96 1.36
CA LEU A 27 25.85 -4.93 0.74
C LEU A 27 26.11 -6.36 1.24
N SER A 28 27.37 -6.74 1.43
CA SER A 28 27.74 -8.06 1.97
C SER A 28 27.17 -8.27 3.37
N LYS A 29 27.25 -7.26 4.25
CA LYS A 29 26.66 -7.28 5.59
C LYS A 29 25.12 -7.36 5.53
N ARG A 30 24.50 -6.60 4.63
CA ARG A 30 23.05 -6.64 4.43
C ARG A 30 22.59 -7.98 3.91
N PHE A 31 23.30 -8.55 2.94
CA PHE A 31 23.01 -9.87 2.39
C PHE A 31 23.15 -10.99 3.42
N TYR A 32 24.20 -10.93 4.21
CA TYR A 32 24.38 -11.84 5.36
C TYR A 32 23.17 -11.77 6.32
N THR A 33 22.65 -10.56 6.58
CA THR A 33 21.46 -10.39 7.41
C THR A 33 20.24 -11.09 6.82
N HIS A 34 19.99 -10.95 5.51
CA HIS A 34 18.89 -11.65 4.82
C HIS A 34 19.04 -13.17 4.93
N LYS A 35 20.24 -13.70 4.66
CA LYS A 35 20.54 -15.14 4.79
C LYS A 35 20.32 -15.65 6.21
N ARG A 36 20.78 -14.90 7.20
CA ARG A 36 20.63 -15.25 8.62
C ARG A 36 19.15 -15.27 9.04
N GLU A 37 18.39 -14.29 8.64
CA GLU A 37 16.94 -14.21 8.94
C GLU A 37 16.19 -15.38 8.31
N TYR A 38 16.48 -15.72 7.08
CA TYR A 38 15.90 -16.87 6.39
C TYR A 38 16.28 -18.20 7.06
N ASN A 39 17.55 -18.39 7.43
CA ASN A 39 18.00 -19.64 8.06
C ASN A 39 17.45 -19.82 9.48
N LYS A 40 17.15 -18.71 10.18
CA LYS A 40 16.52 -18.74 11.51
C LYS A 40 15.07 -19.16 11.43
N ASP A 41 14.35 -18.71 10.42
CA ASP A 41 12.94 -19.01 10.19
C ASP A 41 12.70 -19.13 8.68
N LYS A 42 12.65 -20.39 8.20
CA LYS A 42 12.41 -20.70 6.77
C LYS A 42 11.00 -20.33 6.31
N GLU A 43 10.05 -20.15 7.25
CA GLU A 43 8.70 -19.67 6.99
C GLU A 43 8.60 -18.13 7.10
N CYS A 44 9.75 -17.47 7.23
CA CYS A 44 9.83 -16.00 7.32
C CYS A 44 9.05 -15.34 6.18
N LYS A 45 8.12 -14.46 6.55
CA LYS A 45 7.27 -13.71 5.60
C LYS A 45 7.98 -12.48 4.99
N CYS A 46 9.32 -12.43 5.03
CA CYS A 46 10.04 -11.38 4.34
C CYS A 46 10.09 -11.69 2.83
N SER A 47 9.87 -10.67 2.01
CA SER A 47 9.75 -10.86 0.55
C SER A 47 11.02 -11.47 -0.09
N SER A 48 12.20 -11.18 0.46
CA SER A 48 13.46 -11.79 -0.03
C SER A 48 13.56 -13.30 0.22
N SER A 49 12.83 -13.83 1.22
CA SER A 49 12.84 -15.27 1.49
C SER A 49 12.18 -16.09 0.37
N ILE A 50 11.33 -15.47 -0.43
CA ILE A 50 10.71 -16.09 -1.60
C ILE A 50 11.79 -16.57 -2.59
N LEU A 51 12.80 -15.72 -2.82
CA LEU A 51 13.92 -16.08 -3.70
C LEU A 51 14.74 -17.23 -3.12
N PHE A 52 15.05 -17.17 -1.82
CA PHE A 52 15.83 -18.22 -1.16
C PHE A 52 15.09 -19.56 -1.09
N GLN A 53 13.76 -19.55 -0.93
CA GLN A 53 12.95 -20.76 -0.97
C GLN A 53 12.91 -21.38 -2.36
N LYS A 54 12.80 -20.54 -3.40
CA LYS A 54 12.62 -21.01 -4.78
C LYS A 54 13.93 -21.43 -5.44
N TYR A 55 15.01 -20.67 -5.22
CA TYR A 55 16.27 -20.85 -5.95
C TYR A 55 17.41 -21.37 -5.08
N GLY A 56 17.26 -21.38 -3.77
CA GLY A 56 18.34 -21.66 -2.82
C GLY A 56 19.19 -20.42 -2.52
N VAL A 57 19.71 -20.37 -1.30
CA VAL A 57 20.52 -19.24 -0.81
C VAL A 57 21.80 -19.04 -1.62
N GLU A 58 22.38 -20.14 -2.10
CA GLU A 58 23.66 -20.16 -2.84
C GLU A 58 23.51 -19.63 -4.28
N ASN A 59 22.31 -19.74 -4.84
CA ASN A 59 21.99 -19.29 -6.19
C ASN A 59 21.41 -17.87 -6.22
N CYS A 60 21.44 -17.19 -5.09
CA CYS A 60 21.02 -15.80 -4.99
C CYS A 60 22.19 -14.88 -4.72
N GLU A 61 22.20 -13.72 -5.36
CA GLU A 61 23.21 -12.69 -5.18
C GLU A 61 22.62 -11.33 -4.89
N ILE A 62 23.37 -10.48 -4.21
CA ILE A 62 23.00 -9.08 -3.98
C ILE A 62 23.77 -8.18 -4.92
N VAL A 63 23.07 -7.29 -5.60
CA VAL A 63 23.60 -6.36 -6.61
C VAL A 63 23.26 -4.93 -6.21
N LEU A 64 24.25 -4.03 -6.31
CA LEU A 64 24.01 -2.60 -6.16
C LEU A 64 23.23 -2.08 -7.35
N VAL A 65 22.14 -1.35 -7.09
CA VAL A 65 21.37 -0.65 -8.11
C VAL A 65 21.78 0.81 -8.18
N GLU A 66 21.81 1.50 -7.04
CA GLU A 66 22.10 2.93 -6.96
C GLU A 66 22.69 3.29 -5.59
N ASN A 67 23.72 4.16 -5.57
CA ASN A 67 24.07 4.89 -4.36
C ASN A 67 23.16 6.10 -4.25
N TYR A 68 22.39 6.18 -3.16
CA TYR A 68 21.36 7.20 -2.99
C TYR A 68 21.61 7.99 -1.70
N ASP A 69 22.29 9.13 -1.83
CA ASP A 69 22.48 10.06 -0.72
C ASP A 69 21.15 10.72 -0.36
N CYS A 70 20.75 10.62 0.91
CA CYS A 70 19.50 11.18 1.40
C CYS A 70 19.62 11.61 2.86
N GLU A 71 18.69 12.42 3.30
CA GLU A 71 18.71 13.02 4.65
C GLU A 71 18.13 12.07 5.71
N ASN A 72 17.21 11.19 5.32
CA ASN A 72 16.44 10.42 6.29
C ASN A 72 15.85 9.13 5.69
N LYS A 73 15.41 8.25 6.60
CA LYS A 73 14.79 6.98 6.25
C LYS A 73 13.55 7.11 5.36
N LYS A 74 12.79 8.21 5.47
CA LYS A 74 11.57 8.39 4.69
C LYS A 74 11.89 8.58 3.20
N GLN A 75 12.92 9.37 2.90
CA GLN A 75 13.39 9.56 1.52
C GLN A 75 13.93 8.24 0.96
N LEU A 76 14.76 7.52 1.74
CA LEU A 76 15.29 6.22 1.34
C LEU A 76 14.19 5.20 1.03
N ASN A 77 13.21 5.07 1.92
CA ASN A 77 12.08 4.17 1.69
C ASN A 77 11.24 4.58 0.46
N ARG A 78 11.09 5.89 0.21
CA ARG A 78 10.37 6.38 -0.96
C ARG A 78 11.07 5.97 -2.25
N LYS A 79 12.39 6.13 -2.29
CA LYS A 79 13.22 5.73 -3.43
C LYS A 79 13.15 4.21 -3.69
N GLU A 80 13.25 3.40 -2.63
CA GLU A 80 13.03 1.95 -2.72
C GLU A 80 11.66 1.61 -3.30
N GLY A 81 10.60 2.33 -2.84
CA GLY A 81 9.25 2.15 -3.34
C GLY A 81 9.09 2.47 -4.83
N GLU A 82 9.83 3.44 -5.36
CA GLU A 82 9.87 3.77 -6.79
C GLU A 82 10.40 2.60 -7.61
N TYR A 83 11.50 1.98 -7.19
CA TYR A 83 12.04 0.78 -7.84
C TYR A 83 11.08 -0.39 -7.81
N ILE A 84 10.43 -0.63 -6.65
CA ILE A 84 9.42 -1.70 -6.52
C ILE A 84 8.23 -1.49 -7.47
N LEU A 85 7.81 -0.24 -7.69
CA LEU A 85 6.68 0.07 -8.58
C LEU A 85 7.03 0.04 -10.07
N SER A 86 8.30 0.30 -10.40
CA SER A 86 8.78 0.39 -11.79
C SER A 86 9.26 -0.95 -12.35
N ASN A 87 9.40 -1.97 -11.50
CA ASN A 87 9.95 -3.26 -11.90
C ASN A 87 9.01 -4.41 -11.47
N THR A 88 9.07 -5.51 -12.21
CA THR A 88 8.45 -6.77 -11.78
C THR A 88 9.36 -7.41 -10.74
N CYS A 89 8.87 -7.55 -9.51
CA CYS A 89 9.67 -8.06 -8.40
C CYS A 89 8.82 -8.84 -7.39
N VAL A 90 9.48 -9.61 -6.53
CA VAL A 90 8.80 -10.43 -5.49
C VAL A 90 8.41 -9.64 -4.25
N ASN A 91 8.64 -8.32 -4.22
CA ASN A 91 8.29 -7.48 -3.10
C ASN A 91 6.78 -7.48 -2.84
N GLN A 92 6.36 -7.99 -1.68
CA GLN A 92 4.93 -8.01 -1.30
C GLN A 92 4.40 -6.64 -0.85
N ARG A 93 5.29 -5.73 -0.45
CA ARG A 93 4.94 -4.39 0.04
C ARG A 93 5.79 -3.34 -0.65
N VAL A 94 5.16 -2.21 -0.96
CA VAL A 94 5.85 -1.03 -1.50
C VAL A 94 6.37 -0.19 -0.35
N ALA A 95 7.69 -0.01 -0.27
CA ALA A 95 8.33 0.81 0.75
C ALA A 95 7.93 2.29 0.61
N GLY A 96 7.87 3.02 1.72
CA GLY A 96 7.56 4.45 1.75
C GLY A 96 6.16 4.84 1.26
N ARG A 97 5.29 3.88 0.95
CA ARG A 97 3.91 4.11 0.54
C ARG A 97 3.08 4.59 1.72
N THR A 98 2.35 5.69 1.54
CA THR A 98 1.44 6.19 2.56
C THR A 98 0.14 5.38 2.60
N PRO A 99 -0.56 5.33 3.76
CA PRO A 99 -1.89 4.70 3.84
C PRO A 99 -2.87 5.29 2.82
N LYS A 100 -2.83 6.59 2.57
CA LYS A 100 -3.68 7.27 1.58
C LYS A 100 -3.45 6.74 0.16
N GLU A 101 -2.19 6.58 -0.26
CA GLU A 101 -1.83 6.03 -1.57
C GLU A 101 -2.25 4.55 -1.69
N TYR A 102 -2.07 3.77 -0.60
CA TYR A 102 -2.52 2.39 -0.55
C TYR A 102 -4.03 2.27 -0.73
N PHE A 103 -4.81 3.00 0.07
CA PHE A 103 -6.27 2.92 0.01
C PHE A 103 -6.84 3.48 -1.29
N LYS A 104 -6.21 4.51 -1.87
CA LYS A 104 -6.61 5.03 -3.18
C LYS A 104 -6.47 3.96 -4.25
N LYS A 105 -5.29 3.35 -4.37
CA LYS A 105 -5.05 2.27 -5.35
C LYS A 105 -6.03 1.09 -5.13
N TYR A 106 -6.17 0.63 -3.88
CA TYR A 106 -7.10 -0.44 -3.53
C TYR A 106 -8.56 -0.10 -3.90
N TYR A 107 -8.98 1.15 -3.68
CA TYR A 107 -10.31 1.59 -4.05
C TYR A 107 -10.51 1.59 -5.56
N ASP A 108 -9.54 2.13 -6.30
CA ASP A 108 -9.61 2.22 -7.76
C ASP A 108 -9.68 0.82 -8.41
N GLU A 109 -8.85 -0.11 -7.94
CA GLU A 109 -8.82 -1.51 -8.40
C GLU A 109 -10.10 -2.30 -8.05
N ASN A 110 -10.78 -1.98 -6.95
CA ASN A 110 -11.96 -2.71 -6.48
C ASN A 110 -13.28 -1.95 -6.65
N LYS A 111 -13.26 -0.80 -7.32
CA LYS A 111 -14.41 0.12 -7.43
C LYS A 111 -15.65 -0.56 -8.00
N GLU A 112 -15.51 -1.27 -9.11
CA GLU A 112 -16.62 -1.92 -9.79
C GLU A 112 -17.24 -3.04 -8.95
N ILE A 113 -16.40 -3.89 -8.37
CA ILE A 113 -16.84 -5.00 -7.50
C ILE A 113 -17.59 -4.44 -6.29
N LYS A 114 -17.10 -3.36 -5.67
CA LYS A 114 -17.77 -2.70 -4.55
C LYS A 114 -19.11 -2.10 -4.96
N GLN A 115 -19.16 -1.45 -6.12
CA GLN A 115 -20.41 -0.89 -6.62
C GLN A 115 -21.46 -1.97 -6.92
N GLN A 116 -21.05 -3.11 -7.50
CA GLN A 116 -21.94 -4.23 -7.74
C GLN A 116 -22.47 -4.82 -6.42
N LYS A 117 -21.59 -5.05 -5.43
CA LYS A 117 -22.01 -5.52 -4.10
C LYS A 117 -23.01 -4.57 -3.44
N VAL A 118 -22.80 -3.26 -3.54
CA VAL A 118 -23.74 -2.26 -3.01
C VAL A 118 -25.09 -2.31 -3.75
N LYS A 119 -25.10 -2.44 -5.07
CA LYS A 119 -26.33 -2.57 -5.86
C LYS A 119 -27.15 -3.81 -5.44
N ILE A 120 -26.47 -4.95 -5.30
CA ILE A 120 -27.09 -6.20 -4.86
C ILE A 120 -27.66 -6.04 -3.44
N TRP A 121 -26.88 -5.44 -2.53
CA TRP A 121 -27.32 -5.22 -1.16
C TRP A 121 -28.56 -4.31 -1.10
N ILE A 122 -28.57 -3.19 -1.87
CA ILE A 122 -29.73 -2.29 -1.98
C ILE A 122 -30.95 -3.03 -2.52
N ALA A 123 -30.77 -3.86 -3.55
CA ALA A 123 -31.86 -4.63 -4.13
C ALA A 123 -32.50 -5.59 -3.11
N ASN A 124 -31.67 -6.27 -2.32
CA ASN A 124 -32.11 -7.23 -1.31
C ASN A 124 -32.66 -6.58 -0.02
N ASN A 125 -32.42 -5.29 0.21
CA ASN A 125 -32.80 -4.59 1.43
C ASN A 125 -33.75 -3.40 1.17
N LYS A 126 -34.47 -3.39 0.07
CA LYS A 126 -35.34 -2.25 -0.34
C LYS A 126 -36.32 -1.83 0.75
N ASP A 127 -37.02 -2.79 1.37
CA ASP A 127 -38.00 -2.49 2.39
C ASP A 127 -37.40 -1.92 3.66
N LYS A 128 -36.30 -2.51 4.12
CA LYS A 128 -35.55 -1.96 5.28
C LYS A 128 -35.08 -0.53 5.03
N ILE A 129 -34.56 -0.26 3.83
CA ILE A 129 -34.12 1.09 3.44
C ILE A 129 -35.29 2.07 3.41
N LYS A 130 -36.45 1.65 2.87
CA LYS A 130 -37.67 2.46 2.82
C LYS A 130 -38.16 2.82 4.22
N GLU A 131 -38.19 1.84 5.12
CA GLU A 131 -38.60 2.04 6.51
C GLU A 131 -37.65 2.98 7.26
N GLN A 132 -36.33 2.75 7.14
CA GLN A 132 -35.33 3.64 7.76
C GLN A 132 -35.44 5.08 7.24
N ARG A 133 -35.64 5.27 5.94
CA ARG A 133 -35.83 6.60 5.34
C ARG A 133 -37.13 7.27 5.84
N LYS A 134 -38.22 6.51 6.01
CA LYS A 134 -39.46 7.01 6.57
C LYS A 134 -39.23 7.49 8.02
N ARG A 135 -38.66 6.63 8.85
CA ARG A 135 -38.32 6.97 10.25
C ARG A 135 -37.40 8.18 10.38
N TYR A 136 -36.35 8.25 9.53
CA TYR A 136 -35.44 9.41 9.51
C TYR A 136 -36.17 10.71 9.17
N ARG A 137 -37.07 10.70 8.19
CA ARG A 137 -37.86 11.88 7.80
C ARG A 137 -38.81 12.32 8.90
N GLU A 138 -39.46 11.39 9.58
CA GLU A 138 -40.35 11.67 10.71
C GLU A 138 -39.56 12.33 11.88
N LEU A 139 -38.45 11.75 12.27
CA LEU A 139 -37.60 12.25 13.37
C LEU A 139 -36.95 13.60 13.07
N ASN A 140 -36.66 13.90 11.80
CA ASN A 140 -35.95 15.11 11.39
C ASN A 140 -36.81 16.09 10.61
N LYS A 141 -38.13 15.96 10.69
CA LYS A 141 -39.10 16.74 9.88
C LYS A 141 -38.84 18.24 9.90
N ASP A 142 -38.64 18.81 11.09
CA ASP A 142 -38.51 20.26 11.24
C ASP A 142 -37.14 20.75 10.75
N LYS A 143 -36.05 20.01 11.05
CA LYS A 143 -34.72 20.31 10.51
C LYS A 143 -34.69 20.25 8.98
N LEU A 144 -35.39 19.30 8.38
CA LEU A 144 -35.47 19.16 6.92
C LEU A 144 -36.24 20.31 6.28
N LYS A 145 -37.31 20.81 6.94
CA LYS A 145 -38.06 22.00 6.50
C LYS A 145 -37.21 23.27 6.55
N GLU A 146 -36.49 23.47 7.65
CA GLU A 146 -35.58 24.63 7.81
C GLU A 146 -34.46 24.60 6.75
N TYR A 147 -33.82 23.45 6.55
CA TYR A 147 -32.79 23.28 5.52
C TYR A 147 -33.34 23.59 4.12
N GLN A 148 -34.54 23.09 3.81
CA GLN A 148 -35.18 23.31 2.52
C GLN A 148 -35.50 24.77 2.30
N LYS A 149 -36.01 25.47 3.35
CA LYS A 149 -36.28 26.91 3.31
C LYS A 149 -35.00 27.72 3.07
N ALA A 150 -33.93 27.42 3.79
CA ALA A 150 -32.63 28.06 3.62
C ALA A 150 -32.05 27.84 2.22
N TYR A 151 -32.13 26.60 1.71
CA TYR A 151 -31.67 26.26 0.36
C TYR A 151 -32.37 27.10 -0.71
N TRP A 152 -33.70 27.23 -0.65
CA TRP A 152 -34.46 27.98 -1.63
C TRP A 152 -34.23 29.50 -1.51
N GLN A 153 -34.02 30.02 -0.29
CA GLN A 153 -33.65 31.44 -0.09
C GLN A 153 -32.28 31.75 -0.72
N ASN A 154 -31.30 30.88 -0.54
CA ASN A 154 -29.97 31.05 -1.13
C ASN A 154 -29.97 30.92 -2.66
N LYS A 155 -30.83 30.07 -3.21
CA LYS A 155 -30.97 29.91 -4.67
C LYS A 155 -31.64 31.12 -5.35
N LYS A 156 -32.49 31.84 -4.64
CA LYS A 156 -33.14 33.06 -5.16
C LYS A 156 -32.21 34.30 -5.14
N LYS A 157 -31.09 34.22 -4.41
CA LYS A 157 -30.10 35.30 -4.33
C LYS A 157 -28.96 35.20 -5.36
N LYS A 158 -28.95 34.12 -6.15
CA LYS A 158 -28.03 33.92 -7.30
C LYS A 158 -28.81 34.12 -8.61
#